data_eb113b11b92df891e56d9e22debd9891
#
_entry.id   eb113b11b92df891e56d9e22debd9891
#
_cell.length_a   1.000
_cell.length_b   1.000
_cell.length_c   1.000
_cell.angle_alpha   90.00
_cell.angle_beta   90.00
_cell.angle_gamma   90.00
#
_symmetry.space_group_name_H-M   'P 1'
#
loop_
_entity.id
_entity.type
_entity.pdbx_description
1 polymer ?
#
loop_
_entity_poly.entity_id
_entity_poly.type
_entity_poly.pdbx_seq_one_letter_code
_entity_poly.pdbx_strand_id
1 'polypeptide(L)'
;MKPGPRSLIFDRDFLEDLTHWVATDRKTALRILELVDGIRRDPFSGIGKPEPLRHLGSGVWSRRITQEHRLVYRVKDDRILFAQARYHY
;
A
#
# COMPACT_ATOMS: atom_id res chain seq x y z
N MET A 1 19.26 -11.66 -14.64
CA MET A 1 19.65 -10.42 -13.94
C MET A 1 18.51 -9.95 -13.06
N LYS A 2 18.82 -9.64 -11.81
CA LYS A 2 17.79 -9.11 -10.90
C LYS A 2 17.42 -7.69 -11.29
N PRO A 3 16.13 -7.35 -11.33
CA PRO A 3 15.75 -5.95 -11.50
C PRO A 3 16.30 -5.13 -10.33
N GLY A 4 16.58 -3.87 -10.57
CA GLY A 4 16.94 -2.95 -9.51
C GLY A 4 15.78 -2.73 -8.56
N PRO A 5 15.98 -1.94 -7.50
CA PRO A 5 14.89 -1.61 -6.58
C PRO A 5 13.76 -0.90 -7.33
N ARG A 6 12.52 -1.24 -6.95
CA ARG A 6 11.35 -0.61 -7.56
C ARG A 6 11.20 0.82 -7.06
N SER A 7 10.81 1.71 -7.97
CA SER A 7 10.41 3.06 -7.61
C SER A 7 9.05 3.03 -6.92
N LEU A 8 8.84 3.94 -5.98
CA LEU A 8 7.56 4.07 -5.29
C LEU A 8 6.82 5.27 -5.86
N ILE A 9 5.59 5.05 -6.31
CA ILE A 9 4.75 6.09 -6.88
C ILE A 9 3.49 6.16 -6.02
N PHE A 10 3.15 7.37 -5.58
CA PHE A 10 2.00 7.60 -4.72
C PHE A 10 0.92 8.35 -5.50
N ASP A 11 -0.25 7.71 -5.65
CA ASP A 11 -1.40 8.36 -6.24
C ASP A 11 -1.88 9.50 -5.35
N ARG A 12 -2.52 10.51 -5.97
CA ARG A 12 -3.10 11.62 -5.20
C ARG A 12 -4.07 11.13 -4.13
N ASP A 13 -4.90 10.14 -4.46
CA ASP A 13 -5.86 9.59 -3.51
C ASP A 13 -5.16 8.99 -2.30
N PHE A 14 -4.05 8.29 -2.51
CA PHE A 14 -3.25 7.74 -1.41
C PHE A 14 -2.73 8.86 -0.51
N LEU A 15 -2.20 9.93 -1.09
CA LEU A 15 -1.66 11.03 -0.32
C LEU A 15 -2.76 11.78 0.45
N GLU A 16 -3.93 11.93 -0.15
CA GLU A 16 -5.09 12.51 0.55
C GLU A 16 -5.50 11.64 1.74
N ASP A 17 -5.53 10.32 1.55
CA ASP A 17 -5.86 9.40 2.63
C ASP A 17 -4.84 9.48 3.76
N LEU A 18 -3.54 9.49 3.42
CA LEU A 18 -2.49 9.61 4.43
C LEU A 18 -2.61 10.93 5.18
N THR A 19 -2.88 12.02 4.48
CA THR A 19 -3.08 13.33 5.10
C THR A 19 -4.25 13.31 6.08
N HIS A 20 -5.35 12.67 5.70
CA HIS A 20 -6.50 12.48 6.60
C HIS A 20 -6.06 11.79 7.91
N TRP A 21 -5.29 10.71 7.82
CA TRP A 21 -4.85 9.98 9.00
C TRP A 21 -3.85 10.79 9.85
N VAL A 22 -2.95 11.54 9.21
CA VAL A 22 -2.05 12.43 9.96
C VAL A 22 -2.84 13.42 10.81
N ALA A 23 -3.95 13.91 10.26
CA ALA A 23 -4.79 14.91 10.94
C ALA A 23 -5.73 14.31 12.02
N THR A 24 -6.16 13.05 11.83
CA THR A 24 -7.21 12.47 12.68
C THR A 24 -6.76 11.28 13.53
N ASP A 25 -5.73 10.56 13.12
CA ASP A 25 -5.27 9.36 13.84
C ASP A 25 -3.82 9.09 13.48
N ARG A 26 -2.93 9.69 14.25
CA ARG A 26 -1.49 9.60 14.01
C ARG A 26 -0.98 8.16 14.00
N LYS A 27 -1.50 7.30 14.87
CA LYS A 27 -1.11 5.88 14.93
C LYS A 27 -1.38 5.18 13.61
N THR A 28 -2.54 5.44 13.02
CA THR A 28 -2.90 4.85 11.73
C THR A 28 -1.99 5.37 10.62
N ALA A 29 -1.65 6.66 10.64
CA ALA A 29 -0.72 7.23 9.68
C ALA A 29 0.66 6.54 9.76
N LEU A 30 1.17 6.34 10.98
CA LEU A 30 2.45 5.66 11.18
C LEU A 30 2.39 4.20 10.73
N ARG A 31 1.27 3.53 10.97
CA ARG A 31 1.06 2.17 10.49
C ARG A 31 1.12 2.10 8.96
N ILE A 32 0.51 3.07 8.28
CA ILE A 32 0.55 3.12 6.81
C ILE A 32 2.00 3.26 6.32
N LEU A 33 2.79 4.14 6.93
CA LEU A 33 4.18 4.30 6.54
C LEU A 33 4.99 3.04 6.80
N GLU A 34 4.71 2.32 7.87
CA GLU A 34 5.33 1.03 8.17
C GLU A 34 4.98 0.00 7.10
N LEU A 35 3.72 -0.02 6.65
CA LEU A 35 3.28 -0.90 5.58
C LEU A 35 3.96 -0.55 4.25
N VAL A 36 4.08 0.73 3.93
CA VAL A 36 4.78 1.19 2.72
C VAL A 36 6.22 0.67 2.71
N ASP A 37 6.91 0.79 3.84
CA ASP A 37 8.29 0.29 3.94
C ASP A 37 8.36 -1.23 3.77
N GLY A 38 7.42 -1.96 4.37
CA GLY A 38 7.35 -3.41 4.22
C GLY A 38 7.08 -3.82 2.78
N ILE A 39 6.18 -3.12 2.10
CA ILE A 39 5.86 -3.37 0.69
C ILE A 39 7.08 -3.09 -0.20
N ARG A 40 7.81 -2.04 0.09
CA ARG A 40 9.03 -1.71 -0.62
C ARG A 40 10.05 -2.85 -0.56
N ARG A 41 10.18 -3.48 0.60
CA ARG A 41 11.13 -4.58 0.80
C ARG A 41 10.67 -5.87 0.16
N ASP A 42 9.40 -6.21 0.31
CA ASP A 42 8.80 -7.40 -0.30
C ASP A 42 7.30 -7.14 -0.55
N PRO A 43 6.92 -6.87 -1.79
CA PRO A 43 5.52 -6.54 -2.09
C PRO A 43 4.54 -7.70 -1.96
N PHE A 44 5.02 -8.93 -1.81
CA PHE A 44 4.17 -10.13 -1.83
C PHE A 44 4.05 -10.83 -0.47
N SER A 45 4.87 -10.47 0.49
CA SER A 45 4.80 -11.06 1.82
C SER A 45 5.20 -10.04 2.88
N GLY A 46 4.84 -10.32 4.13
CA GLY A 46 5.18 -9.46 5.25
C GLY A 46 3.96 -9.05 6.07
N ILE A 47 4.08 -7.92 6.76
CA ILE A 47 3.05 -7.45 7.70
C ILE A 47 1.78 -7.01 6.97
N GLY A 48 0.66 -7.03 7.68
CA GLY A 48 -0.61 -6.55 7.16
C GLY A 48 -1.37 -7.53 6.28
N LYS A 49 -1.00 -8.81 6.30
CA LYS A 49 -1.69 -9.87 5.54
C LYS A 49 -1.84 -9.52 4.07
N PRO A 50 -0.72 -9.47 3.32
CA PRO A 50 -0.80 -9.16 1.88
C PRO A 50 -1.71 -10.15 1.16
N GLU A 51 -2.58 -9.63 0.31
CA GLU A 51 -3.60 -10.39 -0.38
C GLU A 51 -3.76 -9.89 -1.81
N PRO A 52 -3.67 -10.78 -2.81
CA PRO A 52 -3.90 -10.36 -4.19
C PRO A 52 -5.38 -10.07 -4.44
N LEU A 53 -5.66 -9.00 -5.17
CA LEU A 53 -7.02 -8.58 -5.52
C LEU A 53 -7.24 -8.81 -7.01
N ARG A 54 -7.39 -10.06 -7.41
CA ARG A 54 -7.44 -10.46 -8.81
C ARG A 54 -8.58 -9.80 -9.58
N HIS A 55 -9.69 -9.50 -8.90
CA HIS A 55 -10.83 -8.86 -9.52
C HIS A 55 -10.57 -7.39 -9.90
N LEU A 56 -9.52 -6.78 -9.35
CA LEU A 56 -9.15 -5.41 -9.69
C LEU A 56 -8.03 -5.33 -10.74
N GLY A 57 -7.54 -6.48 -11.20
CA GLY A 57 -6.53 -6.52 -12.23
C GLY A 57 -5.25 -7.21 -11.81
N SER A 58 -4.35 -7.36 -12.77
CA SER A 58 -3.07 -8.03 -12.56
C SER A 58 -2.15 -7.18 -11.67
N GLY A 59 -1.54 -7.85 -10.70
CA GLY A 59 -0.56 -7.20 -9.83
C GLY A 59 -1.15 -6.31 -8.73
N VAL A 60 -2.48 -6.29 -8.58
CA VAL A 60 -3.11 -5.49 -7.52
C VAL A 60 -3.16 -6.30 -6.23
N TRP A 61 -2.73 -5.67 -5.14
CA TRP A 61 -2.63 -6.28 -3.82
C TRP A 61 -3.18 -5.34 -2.77
N SER A 62 -3.52 -5.89 -1.60
CA SER A 62 -3.88 -5.07 -0.45
C SER A 62 -3.16 -5.55 0.80
N ARG A 63 -3.00 -4.65 1.75
CA ARG A 63 -2.58 -4.98 3.11
C ARG A 63 -3.50 -4.30 4.10
N ARG A 64 -3.74 -4.96 5.21
CA ARG A 64 -4.63 -4.45 6.25
C ARG A 64 -3.94 -3.33 7.03
N ILE A 65 -4.58 -2.17 7.09
CA ILE A 65 -4.16 -1.05 7.93
C ILE A 65 -4.78 -1.22 9.31
N THR A 66 -6.11 -1.26 9.34
CA THR A 66 -6.93 -1.55 10.51
C THR A 66 -7.97 -2.58 10.11
N GLN A 67 -8.88 -2.93 11.01
CA GLN A 67 -9.95 -3.86 10.68
C GLN A 67 -10.84 -3.36 9.54
N GLU A 68 -11.01 -2.05 9.41
CA GLU A 68 -11.90 -1.46 8.41
C GLU A 68 -11.19 -0.92 7.18
N HIS A 69 -9.89 -0.66 7.29
CA HIS A 69 -9.15 0.06 6.25
C HIS A 69 -8.05 -0.78 5.65
N ARG A 70 -7.87 -0.65 4.34
CA ARG A 70 -6.84 -1.37 3.61
C ARG A 70 -6.02 -0.42 2.76
N LEU A 71 -4.75 -0.75 2.63
CA LEU A 71 -3.83 -0.11 1.71
C LEU A 71 -3.84 -0.93 0.42
N VAL A 72 -4.15 -0.31 -0.71
CA VAL A 72 -4.19 -0.98 -2.01
C VAL A 72 -3.03 -0.47 -2.85
N TYR A 73 -2.31 -1.40 -3.48
CA TYR A 73 -1.16 -1.07 -4.30
C TYR A 73 -1.09 -2.02 -5.50
N ARG A 74 -0.37 -1.57 -6.53
CA ARG A 74 -0.13 -2.39 -7.72
C ARG A 74 1.36 -2.57 -7.93
N VAL A 75 1.78 -3.81 -8.11
CA VAL A 75 3.19 -4.16 -8.28
C VAL A 75 3.48 -4.31 -9.77
N LYS A 76 4.50 -3.60 -10.24
CA LYS A 76 5.05 -3.73 -11.58
C LYS A 76 6.52 -4.08 -11.48
N ASP A 77 7.15 -4.41 -12.62
CA ASP A 77 8.54 -4.85 -12.61
C ASP A 77 9.49 -3.79 -12.05
N ASP A 78 9.25 -2.52 -12.39
CA ASP A 78 10.14 -1.41 -12.05
C ASP A 78 9.58 -0.45 -11.02
N ARG A 79 8.33 -0.65 -10.57
CA ARG A 79 7.68 0.30 -9.66
C ARG A 79 6.53 -0.32 -8.90
N ILE A 80 6.15 0.33 -7.82
CA ILE A 80 4.96 0.01 -7.04
C ILE A 80 4.10 1.27 -6.98
N LEU A 81 2.83 1.13 -7.37
CA LEU A 81 1.87 2.24 -7.34
C LEU A 81 1.01 2.09 -6.11
N PHE A 82 1.04 3.09 -5.21
CA PHE A 82 0.20 3.12 -4.01
C PHE A 82 -1.08 3.88 -4.36
N ALA A 83 -2.22 3.19 -4.34
CA ALA A 83 -3.47 3.70 -4.86
C ALA A 83 -4.34 4.37 -3.80
N GLN A 84 -4.49 3.75 -2.64
CA GLN A 84 -5.35 4.27 -1.58
C GLN A 84 -4.95 3.69 -0.23
N ALA A 85 -5.35 4.36 0.85
CA ALA A 85 -5.05 3.94 2.21
C ALA A 85 -6.24 4.22 3.15
N ARG A 86 -7.46 4.06 2.64
CA ARG A 86 -8.67 4.32 3.42
C ARG A 86 -9.81 3.49 2.86
N TYR A 87 -10.64 2.94 3.77
CA TYR A 87 -11.80 2.10 3.45
C TYR A 87 -11.44 0.78 2.77
N HIS A 88 -12.44 0.04 2.40
CA HIS A 88 -12.33 -1.16 1.60
C HIS A 88 -12.39 -0.80 0.12
N TYR A 89 -11.85 -1.66 -0.67
CA TYR A 89 -11.95 -1.60 -2.12
C TYR A 89 -13.25 -2.27 -2.57
#